data_618b1a549332b8044ef42d5a5104caa6
#
_entry.id   618b1a549332b8044ef42d5a5104caa6
#
_cell.length_a   1.000
_cell.length_b   1.000
_cell.length_c   1.000
_cell.angle_alpha   90.00
_cell.angle_beta   90.00
_cell.angle_gamma   90.00
#
_symmetry.space_group_name_H-M   'P 1'
#
loop_
_entity.id
_entity.type
_entity.pdbx_description
1 polymer ?
#
loop_
_entity_poly.entity_id
_entity_poly.type
_entity_poly.pdbx_seq_one_letter_code
_entity_poly.pdbx_strand_id
1 'polypeptide(L)'
;MHNDLLININGYVLSLLQKILDANIEVKGIENIPFSNPKMFVANHFTRIEAMLVPYTLYNITNKKVGVIADDSLFKGFFGTFLSNLGAMKKSEINRNEHIIGDLITSCKDWMIFPEGVMVKAKDISKIDKNFCVKIDGSCQRVYTGAAVFALSSQFFRQKYFDKKLENYEEFSKKYFVNDCKDINQNETMIVPINISYSRLRNEDNFLVDMAKKLLEDMGGNFKEELKIESNIILNSKITINILKPISTKEILKDLYEKNLPQEKIINQLRYEITHDFMDKIYESLTINFDHIFILILFLYPKKSIEINYFKRLIYLSIQEIKNKNLSFDEDINKNLIQLISYEKFEKFDNALSVAINNHIISLDEDNYLINKEILLYTYSHHTIRLKNILRVILNEILISQESVSIVKKLISKKEEKNNEELLLLLQNQENEEFEKDYERYENNPNIKPKNVGVPKYFEASDSNTCIIAIHGFSAAPKEMEKLALFLNSKDLNVFTPRLDGHGTIPEDLKNKSWQDWYNSVSRSITIATLKYEKVFIIGFSTGGLLGLLSTKKHYKEFSGLVCI
;
A
#
# COMPACT_ATOMS: atom_id res chain seq x y z
N MET A 1 19.35 37.30 -18.06
CA MET A 1 19.67 36.99 -16.64
C MET A 1 18.48 36.47 -15.81
N HIS A 2 17.28 37.09 -15.90
CA HIS A 2 16.11 36.59 -15.14
C HIS A 2 15.52 35.28 -15.67
N ASN A 3 15.52 35.07 -17.00
CA ASN A 3 15.06 33.83 -17.62
C ASN A 3 15.98 32.63 -17.38
N ASP A 4 17.30 32.83 -17.35
CA ASP A 4 18.27 31.75 -17.15
C ASP A 4 18.26 31.24 -15.70
N LEU A 5 17.99 32.12 -14.73
CA LEU A 5 17.83 31.75 -13.32
C LEU A 5 16.55 30.93 -13.10
N LEU A 6 15.45 31.30 -13.75
CA LEU A 6 14.18 30.58 -13.72
C LEU A 6 14.26 29.21 -14.39
N ILE A 7 15.01 29.09 -15.50
CA ILE A 7 15.26 27.82 -16.19
C ILE A 7 16.13 26.90 -15.32
N ASN A 8 17.18 27.43 -14.67
CA ASN A 8 18.05 26.66 -13.80
C ASN A 8 17.33 26.20 -12.51
N ILE A 9 16.47 27.03 -11.91
CA ILE A 9 15.69 26.67 -10.72
C ILE A 9 14.60 25.66 -11.08
N ASN A 10 13.93 25.80 -12.24
CA ASN A 10 13.01 24.80 -12.76
C ASN A 10 13.70 23.45 -13.01
N GLY A 11 14.92 23.47 -13.57
CA GLY A 11 15.75 22.29 -13.76
C GLY A 11 16.12 21.59 -12.43
N TYR A 12 16.42 22.36 -11.38
CA TYR A 12 16.76 21.80 -10.07
C TYR A 12 15.53 21.16 -9.37
N VAL A 13 14.38 21.84 -9.40
CA VAL A 13 13.13 21.29 -8.84
C VAL A 13 12.66 20.07 -9.64
N LEU A 14 12.76 20.13 -10.97
CA LEU A 14 12.48 18.98 -11.83
C LEU A 14 13.44 17.80 -11.54
N SER A 15 14.74 18.08 -11.36
CA SER A 15 15.71 17.05 -11.02
C SER A 15 15.48 16.46 -9.61
N LEU A 16 15.02 17.27 -8.66
CA LEU A 16 14.62 16.81 -7.32
C LEU A 16 13.35 15.97 -7.39
N LEU A 17 12.34 16.44 -8.12
CA LEU A 17 11.13 15.66 -8.38
C LEU A 17 11.46 14.35 -9.10
N GLN A 18 12.36 14.37 -10.06
CA GLN A 18 12.79 13.18 -10.78
C GLN A 18 13.52 12.19 -9.87
N LYS A 19 14.39 12.65 -8.98
CA LYS A 19 15.02 11.81 -7.97
C LYS A 19 14.01 11.19 -6.99
N ILE A 20 12.96 11.94 -6.63
CA ILE A 20 11.86 11.45 -5.80
C ILE A 20 11.03 10.41 -6.57
N LEU A 21 10.76 10.68 -7.86
CA LEU A 21 10.04 9.77 -8.75
C LEU A 21 10.78 8.44 -8.94
N ASP A 22 12.08 8.52 -9.22
CA ASP A 22 12.91 7.35 -9.51
C ASP A 22 13.17 6.48 -8.27
N ALA A 23 13.13 7.08 -7.08
CA ALA A 23 13.50 6.38 -5.84
C ALA A 23 12.31 5.74 -5.10
N ASN A 24 11.10 6.34 -5.15
CA ASN A 24 10.05 6.02 -4.18
C ASN A 24 8.62 5.95 -4.75
N ILE A 25 8.40 6.06 -6.07
CA ILE A 25 7.06 5.99 -6.65
C ILE A 25 6.84 4.69 -7.40
N GLU A 26 5.80 3.98 -7.01
CA GLU A 26 5.27 2.85 -7.75
C GLU A 26 3.94 3.23 -8.40
N VAL A 27 3.82 3.06 -9.72
CA VAL A 27 2.56 3.28 -10.44
C VAL A 27 1.99 1.92 -10.83
N LYS A 28 0.76 1.64 -10.39
CA LYS A 28 0.00 0.43 -10.72
C LYS A 28 -1.20 0.80 -11.59
N GLY A 29 -1.65 -0.13 -12.43
CA GLY A 29 -2.85 0.05 -13.25
C GLY A 29 -2.66 1.01 -14.43
N ILE A 30 -1.44 1.16 -14.97
CA ILE A 30 -1.17 2.01 -16.15
C ILE A 30 -2.03 1.57 -17.35
N GLU A 31 -2.32 0.29 -17.46
CA GLU A 31 -3.21 -0.29 -18.48
C GLU A 31 -4.65 0.22 -18.41
N ASN A 32 -5.06 0.80 -17.29
CA ASN A 32 -6.39 1.40 -17.10
C ASN A 32 -6.48 2.83 -17.67
N ILE A 33 -5.38 3.42 -18.13
CA ILE A 33 -5.40 4.77 -18.70
C ILE A 33 -5.99 4.73 -20.12
N PRO A 34 -7.14 5.38 -20.36
CA PRO A 34 -7.71 5.47 -21.71
C PRO A 34 -6.98 6.56 -22.51
N PHE A 35 -5.83 6.23 -23.11
CA PHE A 35 -4.89 7.20 -23.71
C PHE A 35 -5.53 8.14 -24.73
N SER A 36 -6.45 7.66 -25.57
CA SER A 36 -7.10 8.44 -26.63
C SER A 36 -8.29 9.29 -26.15
N ASN A 37 -8.76 9.06 -24.92
CA ASN A 37 -9.92 9.74 -24.38
C ASN A 37 -9.53 11.00 -23.59
N PRO A 38 -10.37 12.06 -23.55
CA PRO A 38 -10.28 13.10 -22.53
C PRO A 38 -10.51 12.48 -21.13
N LYS A 39 -9.68 12.89 -20.15
CA LYS A 39 -9.71 12.28 -18.83
C LYS A 39 -9.95 13.29 -17.73
N MET A 40 -10.87 12.94 -16.83
CA MET A 40 -11.02 13.55 -15.52
C MET A 40 -10.47 12.58 -14.47
N PHE A 41 -9.25 12.79 -14.02
CA PHE A 41 -8.65 12.06 -12.93
C PHE A 41 -9.25 12.52 -11.61
N VAL A 42 -9.55 11.59 -10.71
CA VAL A 42 -10.03 11.87 -9.35
C VAL A 42 -9.19 11.10 -8.36
N ALA A 43 -8.65 11.77 -7.35
CA ALA A 43 -7.73 11.17 -6.39
C ALA A 43 -8.04 11.57 -4.95
N ASN A 44 -7.68 10.74 -3.96
CA ASN A 44 -7.67 11.12 -2.56
C ASN A 44 -6.54 12.12 -2.25
N HIS A 45 -6.72 12.91 -1.18
CA HIS A 45 -5.82 14.03 -0.84
C HIS A 45 -5.39 14.00 0.63
N PHE A 46 -4.11 13.70 0.87
CA PHE A 46 -3.53 13.66 2.21
C PHE A 46 -2.44 14.72 2.44
N THR A 47 -1.66 15.05 1.39
CA THR A 47 -0.53 15.99 1.44
C THR A 47 -0.55 16.96 0.25
N ARG A 48 0.14 18.10 0.38
CA ARG A 48 0.26 19.08 -0.72
C ARG A 48 1.06 18.56 -1.90
N ILE A 49 2.05 17.71 -1.63
CA ILE A 49 2.93 17.19 -2.65
C ILE A 49 2.19 16.40 -3.74
N GLU A 50 1.07 15.78 -3.39
CA GLU A 50 0.23 15.03 -4.34
C GLU A 50 -0.27 15.89 -5.50
N ALA A 51 -0.61 17.16 -5.22
CA ALA A 51 -1.09 18.11 -6.23
C ALA A 51 -0.04 18.46 -7.29
N MET A 52 1.23 18.16 -7.05
CA MET A 52 2.32 18.31 -8.02
C MET A 52 2.78 16.98 -8.58
N LEU A 53 3.00 16.03 -7.68
CA LEU A 53 3.62 14.75 -7.97
C LEU A 53 2.77 13.90 -8.92
N VAL A 54 1.46 13.81 -8.64
CA VAL A 54 0.57 12.94 -9.42
C VAL A 54 0.35 13.48 -10.83
N PRO A 55 0.02 14.79 -11.06
CA PRO A 55 -0.07 15.34 -12.41
C PRO A 55 1.22 15.22 -13.21
N TYR A 56 2.38 15.39 -12.55
CA TYR A 56 3.68 15.22 -13.20
C TYR A 56 3.93 13.76 -13.59
N THR A 57 3.61 12.82 -12.73
CA THR A 57 3.70 11.38 -13.03
C THR A 57 2.79 11.00 -14.19
N LEU A 58 1.54 11.49 -14.18
CA LEU A 58 0.60 11.25 -15.26
C LEU A 58 1.06 11.88 -16.58
N TYR A 59 1.66 13.08 -16.54
CA TYR A 59 2.27 13.71 -17.71
C TYR A 59 3.38 12.85 -18.32
N ASN A 60 4.28 12.32 -17.48
CA ASN A 60 5.37 11.46 -17.96
C ASN A 60 4.85 10.15 -18.60
N ILE A 61 3.72 9.63 -18.13
CA ILE A 61 3.11 8.41 -18.68
C ILE A 61 2.33 8.70 -19.97
N THR A 62 1.55 9.79 -19.98
CA THR A 62 0.59 10.07 -21.06
C THR A 62 1.10 11.03 -22.12
N ASN A 63 2.20 11.73 -21.83
CA ASN A 63 2.71 12.87 -22.61
C ASN A 63 1.65 13.97 -22.84
N LYS A 64 0.68 14.10 -21.93
CA LYS A 64 -0.41 15.06 -21.99
C LYS A 64 -0.49 15.86 -20.69
N LYS A 65 -0.66 17.19 -20.79
CA LYS A 65 -0.79 18.05 -19.62
C LYS A 65 -2.00 17.66 -18.78
N VAL A 66 -1.80 17.64 -17.45
CA VAL A 66 -2.85 17.37 -16.47
C VAL A 66 -3.00 18.60 -15.57
N GLY A 67 -4.10 19.33 -15.73
CA GLY A 67 -4.42 20.49 -14.91
C GLY A 67 -4.95 20.06 -13.52
N VAL A 68 -4.71 20.90 -12.51
CA VAL A 68 -5.27 20.76 -11.16
C VAL A 68 -5.88 22.08 -10.71
N ILE A 69 -6.88 22.01 -9.84
CA ILE A 69 -7.41 23.19 -9.15
C ILE A 69 -6.66 23.30 -7.83
N ALA A 70 -6.01 24.43 -7.60
CA ALA A 70 -5.24 24.66 -6.38
C ALA A 70 -5.67 25.95 -5.68
N ASP A 71 -5.41 26.02 -4.36
CA ASP A 71 -5.70 27.21 -3.55
C ASP A 71 -4.88 28.41 -4.04
N ASP A 72 -5.49 29.59 -4.03
CA ASP A 72 -4.88 30.83 -4.55
C ASP A 72 -3.58 31.20 -3.83
N SER A 73 -3.45 30.81 -2.55
CA SER A 73 -2.24 31.05 -1.75
C SER A 73 -1.00 30.34 -2.31
N LEU A 74 -1.20 29.25 -3.05
CA LEU A 74 -0.13 28.46 -3.65
C LEU A 74 0.47 29.09 -4.93
N PHE A 75 -0.23 30.06 -5.52
CA PHE A 75 0.23 30.76 -6.75
C PHE A 75 1.15 31.94 -6.48
N LYS A 76 1.89 31.92 -5.37
CA LYS A 76 2.88 32.95 -5.02
C LYS A 76 4.29 32.46 -5.27
N GLY A 77 5.16 33.39 -5.68
CA GLY A 77 6.59 33.13 -5.87
C GLY A 77 6.88 32.03 -6.91
N PHE A 78 8.00 31.37 -6.73
CA PHE A 78 8.49 30.29 -7.58
C PHE A 78 7.51 29.13 -7.70
N PHE A 79 6.91 28.72 -6.61
CA PHE A 79 5.96 27.61 -6.55
C PHE A 79 4.72 27.87 -7.40
N GLY A 80 4.21 29.11 -7.38
CA GLY A 80 3.09 29.52 -8.20
C GLY A 80 3.39 29.45 -9.70
N THR A 81 4.58 29.86 -10.11
CA THR A 81 5.03 29.76 -11.50
C THR A 81 5.13 28.30 -11.95
N PHE A 82 5.67 27.43 -11.10
CA PHE A 82 5.77 25.99 -11.37
C PHE A 82 4.38 25.35 -11.55
N LEU A 83 3.45 25.61 -10.63
CA LEU A 83 2.06 25.11 -10.72
C LEU A 83 1.37 25.59 -12.01
N SER A 84 1.54 26.87 -12.37
CA SER A 84 0.96 27.43 -13.60
C SER A 84 1.53 26.73 -14.85
N ASN A 85 2.81 26.43 -14.88
CA ASN A 85 3.46 25.71 -16.00
C ASN A 85 2.96 24.25 -16.12
N LEU A 86 2.60 23.60 -15.01
CA LEU A 86 1.95 22.29 -15.01
C LEU A 86 0.48 22.36 -15.48
N GLY A 87 -0.06 23.58 -15.66
CA GLY A 87 -1.45 23.77 -16.09
C GLY A 87 -2.44 23.85 -14.92
N ALA A 88 -1.97 24.09 -13.70
CA ALA A 88 -2.82 24.34 -12.55
C ALA A 88 -3.59 25.66 -12.70
N MET A 89 -4.80 25.69 -12.15
CA MET A 89 -5.71 26.85 -12.16
C MET A 89 -6.10 27.22 -10.74
N LYS A 90 -6.21 28.52 -10.48
CA LYS A 90 -6.65 29.04 -9.19
C LYS A 90 -8.09 28.65 -8.89
N LYS A 91 -8.37 28.41 -7.62
CA LYS A 91 -9.75 28.17 -7.16
C LYS A 91 -10.69 29.34 -7.45
N SER A 92 -10.17 30.58 -7.41
CA SER A 92 -10.90 31.83 -7.70
C SER A 92 -10.93 32.22 -9.18
N GLU A 93 -10.34 31.43 -10.11
CA GLU A 93 -10.25 31.79 -11.54
C GLU A 93 -11.64 32.00 -12.15
N ILE A 94 -11.78 33.08 -12.89
CA ILE A 94 -13.03 33.42 -13.58
C ILE A 94 -13.28 32.41 -14.70
N ASN A 95 -14.53 31.96 -14.86
CA ASN A 95 -14.95 30.96 -15.86
C ASN A 95 -14.14 29.63 -15.78
N ARG A 96 -13.55 29.32 -14.61
CA ARG A 96 -12.77 28.12 -14.37
C ARG A 96 -13.50 26.85 -14.81
N ASN A 97 -14.77 26.73 -14.45
CA ASN A 97 -15.56 25.53 -14.77
C ASN A 97 -15.77 25.36 -16.27
N GLU A 98 -16.01 26.46 -16.96
CA GLU A 98 -16.20 26.51 -18.41
C GLU A 98 -14.89 26.14 -19.14
N HIS A 99 -13.74 26.62 -18.67
CA HIS A 99 -12.43 26.23 -19.18
C HIS A 99 -12.17 24.74 -19.02
N ILE A 100 -12.45 24.17 -17.83
CA ILE A 100 -12.26 22.73 -17.58
C ILE A 100 -13.13 21.90 -18.54
N ILE A 101 -14.39 22.27 -18.68
CA ILE A 101 -15.32 21.57 -19.58
C ILE A 101 -14.83 21.69 -21.04
N GLY A 102 -14.37 22.85 -21.47
CA GLY A 102 -13.82 23.07 -22.81
C GLY A 102 -12.57 22.23 -23.09
N ASP A 103 -11.62 22.20 -22.18
CA ASP A 103 -10.43 21.34 -22.26
C ASP A 103 -10.81 19.85 -22.42
N LEU A 104 -11.83 19.38 -21.68
CA LEU A 104 -12.33 18.00 -21.79
C LEU A 104 -13.07 17.75 -23.11
N ILE A 105 -13.82 18.72 -23.63
CA ILE A 105 -14.51 18.59 -24.93
C ILE A 105 -13.50 18.41 -26.06
N THR A 106 -12.45 19.23 -26.06
CA THR A 106 -11.44 19.29 -27.11
C THR A 106 -10.30 18.30 -26.90
N SER A 107 -10.19 17.74 -25.70
CA SER A 107 -9.06 16.91 -25.29
C SER A 107 -7.70 17.65 -25.32
N CYS A 108 -7.71 18.98 -25.22
CA CYS A 108 -6.46 19.78 -25.20
C CYS A 108 -5.65 19.51 -23.94
N LYS A 109 -6.33 19.28 -22.80
CA LYS A 109 -5.72 19.01 -21.51
C LYS A 109 -6.61 18.07 -20.71
N ASP A 110 -6.01 17.16 -19.95
CA ASP A 110 -6.70 16.37 -18.96
C ASP A 110 -6.74 17.12 -17.62
N TRP A 111 -7.66 16.76 -16.74
CA TRP A 111 -7.81 17.42 -15.44
C TRP A 111 -7.76 16.43 -14.30
N MET A 112 -7.24 16.85 -13.15
CA MET A 112 -7.26 16.10 -11.91
C MET A 112 -7.91 16.92 -10.81
N ILE A 113 -8.79 16.30 -10.04
CA ILE A 113 -9.49 16.89 -8.91
C ILE A 113 -9.35 15.99 -7.69
N PHE A 114 -9.22 16.63 -6.53
CA PHE A 114 -9.34 16.01 -5.22
C PHE A 114 -10.75 16.28 -4.68
N PRO A 115 -11.67 15.30 -4.72
CA PRO A 115 -13.08 15.53 -4.39
C PRO A 115 -13.33 15.94 -2.95
N GLU A 116 -12.43 15.62 -2.03
CA GLU A 116 -12.50 16.04 -0.64
C GLU A 116 -12.43 17.57 -0.49
N GLY A 117 -11.77 18.26 -1.42
CA GLY A 117 -11.61 19.72 -1.45
C GLY A 117 -10.69 20.28 -0.37
N VAL A 118 -10.17 19.43 0.49
CA VAL A 118 -9.18 19.69 1.54
C VAL A 118 -8.24 18.51 1.70
N MET A 119 -7.07 18.73 2.29
CA MET A 119 -6.21 17.62 2.70
C MET A 119 -6.88 16.85 3.85
N VAL A 120 -7.10 15.55 3.67
CA VAL A 120 -7.73 14.70 4.69
C VAL A 120 -6.68 14.25 5.70
N LYS A 121 -6.19 15.17 6.52
CA LYS A 121 -5.06 14.95 7.45
C LYS A 121 -5.30 13.84 8.47
N ALA A 122 -6.54 13.65 8.89
CA ALA A 122 -6.93 12.58 9.81
C ALA A 122 -7.24 11.26 9.10
N LYS A 123 -7.34 11.24 7.77
CA LYS A 123 -7.89 10.12 6.98
C LYS A 123 -9.23 9.58 7.51
N ASP A 124 -9.98 10.43 8.24
CA ASP A 124 -11.28 10.07 8.82
C ASP A 124 -12.39 10.40 7.83
N ILE A 125 -12.80 9.37 7.12
CA ILE A 125 -13.86 9.42 6.12
C ILE A 125 -14.96 8.45 6.51
N SER A 126 -16.20 8.90 6.36
CA SER A 126 -17.38 8.09 6.63
C SER A 126 -18.39 8.19 5.50
N LYS A 127 -19.22 7.16 5.37
CA LYS A 127 -20.39 7.15 4.47
C LYS A 127 -21.62 7.51 5.29
N ILE A 128 -22.34 8.55 4.89
CA ILE A 128 -23.61 8.97 5.49
C ILE A 128 -24.64 9.07 4.37
N ASP A 129 -25.71 8.28 4.42
CA ASP A 129 -26.80 8.29 3.45
C ASP A 129 -26.34 8.27 1.97
N LYS A 130 -25.44 7.34 1.63
CA LYS A 130 -24.80 7.23 0.30
C LYS A 130 -23.91 8.42 -0.09
N ASN A 131 -23.53 9.29 0.85
CA ASN A 131 -22.58 10.38 0.61
C ASN A 131 -21.31 10.15 1.40
N PHE A 132 -20.19 10.55 0.83
CA PHE A 132 -18.92 10.59 1.54
C PHE A 132 -18.79 11.89 2.33
N CYS A 133 -18.21 11.77 3.50
CA CYS A 133 -18.01 12.82 4.46
C CYS A 133 -16.59 12.77 5.03
N VAL A 134 -15.86 13.84 4.87
CA VAL A 134 -14.58 14.08 5.54
C VAL A 134 -14.86 14.67 6.91
N LYS A 135 -14.40 14.02 7.99
CA LYS A 135 -14.52 14.55 9.33
C LYS A 135 -13.37 15.49 9.66
N ILE A 136 -13.72 16.74 9.96
CA ILE A 136 -12.79 17.80 10.35
C ILE A 136 -13.28 18.39 11.66
N ASP A 137 -12.49 18.23 12.73
CA ASP A 137 -12.76 18.76 14.07
C ASP A 137 -14.20 18.48 14.54
N GLY A 138 -14.68 17.26 14.31
CA GLY A 138 -16.03 16.80 14.69
C GLY A 138 -17.15 17.19 13.73
N SER A 139 -16.88 18.02 12.72
CA SER A 139 -17.84 18.37 11.67
C SER A 139 -17.68 17.49 10.44
N CYS A 140 -18.78 17.26 9.71
CA CYS A 140 -18.79 16.51 8.46
C CYS A 140 -18.81 17.45 7.27
N GLN A 141 -17.75 17.43 6.46
CA GLN A 141 -17.71 18.12 5.19
C GLN A 141 -18.00 17.12 4.07
N ARG A 142 -19.07 17.33 3.32
CA ARG A 142 -19.40 16.50 2.15
C ARG A 142 -18.35 16.68 1.05
N VAL A 143 -18.03 15.60 0.35
CA VAL A 143 -17.15 15.65 -0.82
C VAL A 143 -17.82 16.41 -1.97
N TYR A 144 -17.01 17.06 -2.79
CA TYR A 144 -17.47 17.85 -3.94
C TYR A 144 -17.75 16.96 -5.15
N THR A 145 -18.86 17.27 -5.83
CA THR A 145 -19.28 16.56 -7.04
C THR A 145 -18.73 17.17 -8.34
N GLY A 146 -17.82 18.15 -8.27
CA GLY A 146 -17.33 18.91 -9.41
C GLY A 146 -16.74 18.06 -10.53
N ALA A 147 -15.98 17.01 -10.18
CA ALA A 147 -15.40 16.11 -11.17
C ALA A 147 -16.48 15.41 -12.02
N ALA A 148 -17.52 14.89 -11.39
CA ALA A 148 -18.66 14.28 -12.07
C ALA A 148 -19.39 15.31 -12.94
N VAL A 149 -19.62 16.52 -12.44
CA VAL A 149 -20.28 17.60 -13.20
C VAL A 149 -19.49 17.96 -14.45
N PHE A 150 -18.17 18.15 -14.35
CA PHE A 150 -17.35 18.53 -15.50
C PHE A 150 -17.29 17.41 -16.56
N ALA A 151 -17.08 16.18 -16.14
CA ALA A 151 -17.03 15.04 -17.03
C ALA A 151 -18.38 14.80 -17.75
N LEU A 152 -19.48 14.83 -17.01
CA LEU A 152 -20.83 14.68 -17.61
C LEU A 152 -21.18 15.86 -18.54
N SER A 153 -20.86 17.09 -18.15
CA SER A 153 -21.16 18.28 -19.00
C SER A 153 -20.40 18.22 -20.32
N SER A 154 -19.11 17.85 -20.27
CA SER A 154 -18.30 17.72 -21.49
C SER A 154 -18.81 16.61 -22.40
N GLN A 155 -19.24 15.47 -21.82
CA GLN A 155 -19.80 14.36 -22.59
C GLN A 155 -21.18 14.68 -23.16
N PHE A 156 -22.03 15.35 -22.40
CA PHE A 156 -23.36 15.77 -22.84
C PHE A 156 -23.28 16.72 -24.03
N PHE A 157 -22.37 17.72 -23.98
CA PHE A 157 -22.10 18.63 -25.09
C PHE A 157 -21.62 17.85 -26.32
N ARG A 158 -20.61 16.99 -26.16
CA ARG A 158 -20.05 16.18 -27.25
C ARG A 158 -21.13 15.34 -27.93
N GLN A 159 -21.97 14.70 -27.16
CA GLN A 159 -23.04 13.86 -27.69
C GLN A 159 -24.06 14.70 -28.49
N LYS A 160 -24.51 15.84 -27.95
CA LYS A 160 -25.39 16.77 -28.68
C LYS A 160 -24.78 17.27 -29.97
N TYR A 161 -23.47 17.56 -29.97
CA TYR A 161 -22.76 18.03 -31.17
C TYR A 161 -22.75 16.97 -32.27
N PHE A 162 -22.35 15.75 -31.99
CA PHE A 162 -22.28 14.68 -32.99
C PHE A 162 -23.66 14.18 -33.42
N ASP A 163 -24.66 14.24 -32.55
CA ASP A 163 -26.04 13.90 -32.87
C ASP A 163 -26.76 15.02 -33.64
N LYS A 164 -26.08 16.15 -33.93
CA LYS A 164 -26.64 17.34 -34.60
C LYS A 164 -27.87 17.93 -33.87
N LYS A 165 -27.93 17.78 -32.56
CA LYS A 165 -28.99 18.28 -31.67
C LYS A 165 -28.61 19.56 -30.92
N LEU A 166 -27.47 20.17 -31.27
CA LEU A 166 -27.01 21.41 -30.65
C LEU A 166 -27.61 22.60 -31.41
N GLU A 167 -28.55 23.31 -30.79
CA GLU A 167 -29.33 24.38 -31.42
C GLU A 167 -28.48 25.64 -31.71
N ASN A 168 -27.53 25.98 -30.83
CA ASN A 168 -26.68 27.16 -30.98
C ASN A 168 -25.21 26.82 -30.69
N TYR A 169 -24.50 26.38 -31.72
CA TYR A 169 -23.10 26.01 -31.62
C TYR A 169 -22.20 27.19 -31.23
N GLU A 170 -22.46 28.39 -31.79
CA GLU A 170 -21.62 29.56 -31.55
C GLU A 170 -21.66 30.01 -30.08
N GLU A 171 -22.83 30.00 -29.48
CA GLU A 171 -23.00 30.34 -28.07
C GLU A 171 -22.29 29.33 -27.16
N PHE A 172 -22.47 28.02 -27.40
CA PHE A 172 -21.80 26.96 -26.64
C PHE A 172 -20.30 26.97 -26.82
N SER A 173 -19.83 27.14 -28.07
CA SER A 173 -18.42 27.25 -28.41
C SER A 173 -17.76 28.42 -27.68
N LYS A 174 -18.41 29.56 -27.65
CA LYS A 174 -17.95 30.76 -26.96
C LYS A 174 -17.95 30.58 -25.45
N LYS A 175 -19.01 29.94 -24.89
CA LYS A 175 -19.14 29.65 -23.46
C LYS A 175 -18.02 28.75 -22.94
N TYR A 176 -17.66 27.72 -23.67
CA TYR A 176 -16.68 26.73 -23.26
C TYR A 176 -15.29 26.92 -23.89
N PHE A 177 -15.03 28.07 -24.52
CA PHE A 177 -13.74 28.42 -25.11
C PHE A 177 -13.23 27.39 -26.16
N VAL A 178 -14.15 26.78 -26.91
CA VAL A 178 -13.82 25.73 -27.89
C VAL A 178 -13.23 26.25 -29.16
N ASN A 179 -13.31 27.58 -29.43
CA ASN A 179 -12.91 28.23 -30.65
C ASN A 179 -11.42 28.07 -31.02
N ASP A 180 -10.56 27.88 -30.02
CA ASP A 180 -9.11 27.76 -30.18
C ASP A 180 -8.64 26.33 -30.46
N CYS A 181 -9.53 25.35 -30.34
CA CYS A 181 -9.22 23.94 -30.60
C CYS A 181 -9.93 23.50 -31.87
N LYS A 182 -9.16 23.14 -32.89
CA LYS A 182 -9.65 22.87 -34.25
C LYS A 182 -10.65 21.72 -34.35
N ASP A 183 -10.63 20.76 -33.42
CA ASP A 183 -11.47 19.58 -33.49
C ASP A 183 -12.03 19.17 -32.14
N ILE A 184 -13.35 19.02 -32.05
CA ILE A 184 -14.00 18.40 -30.90
C ILE A 184 -13.64 16.91 -30.92
N ASN A 185 -13.06 16.42 -29.83
CA ASN A 185 -12.65 15.03 -29.71
C ASN A 185 -13.86 14.08 -29.79
N GLN A 186 -13.78 13.05 -30.64
CA GLN A 186 -14.87 12.11 -30.83
C GLN A 186 -15.01 11.10 -29.67
N ASN A 187 -13.92 10.84 -28.95
CA ASN A 187 -13.92 9.91 -27.85
C ASN A 187 -14.62 10.50 -26.63
N GLU A 188 -15.29 9.66 -25.87
CA GLU A 188 -15.98 10.05 -24.65
C GLU A 188 -15.02 10.55 -23.55
N THR A 189 -15.53 11.39 -22.66
CA THR A 189 -14.79 11.76 -21.44
C THR A 189 -14.86 10.62 -20.44
N MET A 190 -13.70 10.17 -19.96
CA MET A 190 -13.59 9.13 -18.96
C MET A 190 -13.26 9.72 -17.58
N ILE A 191 -13.89 9.22 -16.52
CA ILE A 191 -13.46 9.50 -15.16
C ILE A 191 -12.51 8.39 -14.73
N VAL A 192 -11.29 8.75 -14.30
CA VAL A 192 -10.25 7.79 -13.93
C VAL A 192 -9.94 7.96 -12.44
N PRO A 193 -10.45 7.05 -11.58
CA PRO A 193 -10.15 7.10 -10.16
C PRO A 193 -8.70 6.68 -9.88
N ILE A 194 -8.08 7.33 -8.89
CA ILE A 194 -6.70 7.07 -8.47
C ILE A 194 -6.66 6.99 -6.94
N ASN A 195 -6.10 5.92 -6.39
CA ASN A 195 -5.76 5.85 -4.97
C ASN A 195 -4.27 6.16 -4.78
N ILE A 196 -3.97 7.05 -3.84
CA ILE A 196 -2.61 7.39 -3.42
C ILE A 196 -2.41 6.83 -2.02
N SER A 197 -1.46 5.93 -1.88
CA SER A 197 -1.14 5.24 -0.62
C SER A 197 0.34 5.39 -0.30
N TYR A 198 0.68 5.30 0.99
CA TYR A 198 2.04 5.44 1.51
C TYR A 198 2.42 4.19 2.28
N SER A 199 3.61 3.62 2.00
CA SER A 199 4.07 2.42 2.70
C SER A 199 4.37 2.68 4.18
N ARG A 200 4.68 3.93 4.53
CA ARG A 200 5.05 4.33 5.90
C ARG A 200 4.73 5.80 6.15
N LEU A 201 4.03 6.07 7.21
CA LEU A 201 3.79 7.43 7.70
C LEU A 201 4.56 7.65 9.00
N ARG A 202 5.39 8.69 9.05
CA ARG A 202 6.17 9.08 10.24
C ARG A 202 6.17 10.60 10.39
N ASN A 203 6.42 11.06 11.60
CA ASN A 203 6.49 12.49 11.94
C ASN A 203 7.84 12.87 12.57
N GLU A 204 8.92 12.18 12.20
CA GLU A 204 10.26 12.37 12.72
C GLU A 204 10.93 13.61 12.12
N ASP A 205 11.84 14.25 12.88
CA ASP A 205 12.68 15.32 12.35
C ASP A 205 13.75 14.71 11.43
N ASN A 206 14.08 15.40 10.36
CA ASN A 206 15.08 14.98 9.39
C ASN A 206 15.80 16.20 8.77
N PHE A 207 16.89 15.97 8.02
CA PHE A 207 17.72 17.03 7.48
C PHE A 207 16.97 17.99 6.53
N LEU A 208 15.95 17.54 5.81
CA LEU A 208 15.13 18.41 4.96
C LEU A 208 14.28 19.37 5.80
N VAL A 209 13.75 18.91 6.92
CA VAL A 209 13.03 19.75 7.89
C VAL A 209 13.97 20.81 8.45
N ASP A 210 15.19 20.42 8.85
CA ASP A 210 16.15 21.34 9.45
C ASP A 210 16.69 22.37 8.44
N MET A 211 16.89 21.95 7.18
CA MET A 211 17.26 22.85 6.10
C MET A 211 16.15 23.86 5.78
N ALA A 212 14.91 23.39 5.73
CA ALA A 212 13.77 24.24 5.43
C ALA A 212 13.39 25.16 6.61
N LYS A 213 13.58 24.76 7.87
CA LYS A 213 13.41 25.64 9.04
C LYS A 213 14.25 26.92 8.90
N LYS A 214 15.51 26.80 8.45
CA LYS A 214 16.41 27.93 8.22
C LYS A 214 15.95 28.87 7.10
N LEU A 215 15.24 28.34 6.10
CA LEU A 215 14.77 29.12 4.94
C LEU A 215 13.39 29.75 5.16
N LEU A 216 12.62 29.23 6.14
CA LEU A 216 11.19 29.49 6.30
C LEU A 216 10.82 29.88 7.75
N GLU A 217 11.76 30.55 8.45
CA GLU A 217 11.56 30.99 9.85
C GLU A 217 10.29 31.81 10.07
N ASP A 218 9.82 32.54 9.04
CA ASP A 218 8.64 33.38 9.08
C ASP A 218 7.32 32.66 8.75
N MET A 219 7.34 31.34 8.46
CA MET A 219 6.10 30.61 8.12
C MET A 219 5.39 30.05 9.36
N GLY A 220 4.07 30.19 9.41
CA GLY A 220 3.22 29.80 10.54
C GLY A 220 3.29 28.31 10.92
N GLY A 221 2.74 27.95 12.10
CA GLY A 221 2.82 26.60 12.67
C GLY A 221 2.29 25.47 11.80
N ASN A 222 1.27 25.72 10.96
CA ASN A 222 0.67 24.72 10.07
C ASN A 222 1.63 24.29 8.95
N PHE A 223 2.46 25.22 8.46
CA PHE A 223 3.45 24.92 7.44
C PHE A 223 4.56 24.01 7.97
N LYS A 224 4.98 24.21 9.23
CA LYS A 224 6.00 23.35 9.88
C LYS A 224 5.51 21.91 10.03
N GLU A 225 4.23 21.72 10.35
CA GLU A 225 3.63 20.38 10.41
C GLU A 225 3.65 19.71 9.05
N GLU A 226 3.18 20.38 8.02
CA GLU A 226 3.12 19.86 6.66
C GLU A 226 4.52 19.50 6.15
N LEU A 227 5.49 20.39 6.33
CA LEU A 227 6.88 20.17 5.93
C LEU A 227 7.48 18.92 6.60
N LYS A 228 7.22 18.72 7.89
CA LYS A 228 7.70 17.55 8.62
C LYS A 228 7.13 16.25 8.08
N ILE A 229 5.83 16.19 7.82
CA ILE A 229 5.18 15.01 7.25
C ILE A 229 5.63 14.75 5.80
N GLU A 230 5.62 15.78 4.96
CA GLU A 230 5.95 15.66 3.55
C GLU A 230 7.42 15.26 3.32
N SER A 231 8.36 15.82 4.11
CA SER A 231 9.76 15.43 4.03
C SER A 231 10.02 13.98 4.44
N ASN A 232 9.29 13.48 5.45
CA ASN A 232 9.37 12.06 5.83
C ASN A 232 8.78 11.14 4.76
N ILE A 233 7.70 11.55 4.10
CA ILE A 233 7.14 10.81 2.97
C ILE A 233 8.17 10.72 1.84
N ILE A 234 8.79 11.83 1.48
CA ILE A 234 9.80 11.89 0.42
C ILE A 234 11.01 11.00 0.71
N LEU A 235 11.51 11.01 1.95
CA LEU A 235 12.74 10.32 2.32
C LEU A 235 12.55 8.84 2.65
N ASN A 236 11.41 8.50 3.26
CA ASN A 236 11.27 7.23 3.98
C ASN A 236 10.06 6.40 3.54
N SER A 237 9.21 6.91 2.64
CA SER A 237 8.01 6.21 2.22
C SER A 237 8.02 5.91 0.73
N LYS A 238 7.58 4.72 0.36
CA LYS A 238 7.19 4.39 -1.00
C LYS A 238 5.78 4.93 -1.24
N ILE A 239 5.60 5.68 -2.31
CA ILE A 239 4.31 6.24 -2.73
C ILE A 239 3.74 5.31 -3.80
N THR A 240 2.59 4.72 -3.56
CA THR A 240 1.88 3.93 -4.55
C THR A 240 0.75 4.75 -5.16
N ILE A 241 0.81 4.97 -6.46
CA ILE A 241 -0.24 5.60 -7.27
C ILE A 241 -0.97 4.47 -8.01
N ASN A 242 -2.15 4.12 -7.52
CA ASN A 242 -2.94 3.03 -8.09
C ASN A 242 -4.04 3.59 -8.99
N ILE A 243 -3.90 3.42 -10.31
CA ILE A 243 -4.84 3.89 -11.33
C ILE A 243 -5.89 2.82 -11.54
N LEU A 244 -7.15 3.15 -11.29
CA LEU A 244 -8.25 2.21 -11.28
C LEU A 244 -8.98 2.18 -12.63
N LYS A 245 -9.85 1.18 -12.81
CA LYS A 245 -10.67 1.06 -14.02
C LYS A 245 -11.48 2.33 -14.26
N PRO A 246 -11.40 2.91 -15.46
CA PRO A 246 -12.11 4.14 -15.78
C PRO A 246 -13.63 3.94 -15.80
N ILE A 247 -14.34 5.01 -15.56
CA ILE A 247 -15.80 5.08 -15.58
C ILE A 247 -16.23 5.78 -16.87
N SER A 248 -17.05 5.12 -17.67
CA SER A 248 -17.60 5.65 -18.93
C SER A 248 -18.73 6.64 -18.66
N THR A 249 -18.52 7.90 -19.02
CA THR A 249 -19.59 8.91 -18.90
C THR A 249 -20.68 8.73 -19.97
N LYS A 250 -20.32 8.14 -21.11
CA LYS A 250 -21.27 7.85 -22.19
C LYS A 250 -22.27 6.76 -21.80
N GLU A 251 -21.78 5.68 -21.20
CA GLU A 251 -22.65 4.59 -20.72
C GLU A 251 -23.64 5.10 -19.66
N ILE A 252 -23.13 5.89 -18.72
CA ILE A 252 -23.96 6.44 -17.62
C ILE A 252 -25.04 7.40 -18.15
N LEU A 253 -24.70 8.23 -19.15
CA LEU A 253 -25.64 9.18 -19.72
C LEU A 253 -26.70 8.54 -20.60
N LYS A 254 -26.45 7.36 -21.17
CA LYS A 254 -27.24 6.74 -22.25
C LYS A 254 -28.75 6.78 -22.00
N ASP A 255 -29.20 6.19 -20.92
CA ASP A 255 -30.64 6.03 -20.62
C ASP A 255 -31.36 7.35 -20.34
N LEU A 256 -30.68 8.33 -19.75
CA LEU A 256 -31.27 9.63 -19.43
C LEU A 256 -31.19 10.61 -20.60
N TYR A 257 -30.17 10.50 -21.43
CA TYR A 257 -30.05 11.28 -22.65
C TYR A 257 -31.15 10.98 -23.65
N GLU A 258 -31.52 9.71 -23.82
CA GLU A 258 -32.61 9.27 -24.69
C GLU A 258 -33.98 9.79 -24.24
N LYS A 259 -34.17 10.12 -22.94
CA LYS A 259 -35.40 10.70 -22.41
C LYS A 259 -35.59 12.17 -22.70
N ASN A 260 -34.66 12.83 -23.40
CA ASN A 260 -34.67 14.26 -23.75
C ASN A 260 -34.87 15.21 -22.55
N LEU A 261 -34.35 14.84 -21.38
CA LEU A 261 -34.40 15.68 -20.19
C LEU A 261 -33.41 16.85 -20.30
N PRO A 262 -33.67 18.00 -19.66
CA PRO A 262 -32.72 19.10 -19.57
C PRO A 262 -31.38 18.64 -18.97
N GLN A 263 -30.26 19.12 -19.53
CA GLN A 263 -28.90 18.77 -19.10
C GLN A 263 -28.73 18.90 -17.57
N GLU A 264 -29.16 20.03 -17.01
CA GLU A 264 -29.04 20.32 -15.59
C GLU A 264 -29.74 19.26 -14.73
N LYS A 265 -30.92 18.79 -15.14
CA LYS A 265 -31.69 17.75 -14.42
C LYS A 265 -30.96 16.42 -14.45
N ILE A 266 -30.40 16.04 -15.60
CA ILE A 266 -29.61 14.81 -15.76
C ILE A 266 -28.36 14.85 -14.87
N ILE A 267 -27.59 15.93 -14.95
CA ILE A 267 -26.35 16.07 -14.17
C ILE A 267 -26.66 16.08 -12.67
N ASN A 268 -27.68 16.83 -12.23
CA ASN A 268 -28.08 16.85 -10.83
C ASN A 268 -28.51 15.48 -10.29
N GLN A 269 -29.10 14.64 -11.10
CA GLN A 269 -29.45 13.27 -10.73
C GLN A 269 -28.22 12.37 -10.61
N LEU A 270 -27.27 12.44 -11.56
CA LEU A 270 -26.15 11.49 -11.67
C LEU A 270 -24.93 11.88 -10.85
N ARG A 271 -24.67 13.18 -10.61
CA ARG A 271 -23.42 13.65 -10.01
C ARG A 271 -23.11 13.02 -8.64
N TYR A 272 -24.13 12.77 -7.83
CA TYR A 272 -23.93 12.16 -6.50
C TYR A 272 -23.62 10.66 -6.61
N GLU A 273 -24.32 9.96 -7.49
CA GLU A 273 -24.11 8.54 -7.73
C GLU A 273 -22.69 8.26 -8.28
N ILE A 274 -22.27 9.02 -9.28
CA ILE A 274 -20.93 8.90 -9.86
C ILE A 274 -19.85 9.27 -8.83
N THR A 275 -20.08 10.33 -8.05
CA THR A 275 -19.15 10.71 -6.99
C THR A 275 -19.04 9.62 -5.94
N HIS A 276 -20.14 8.99 -5.58
CA HIS A 276 -20.12 7.85 -4.67
C HIS A 276 -19.34 6.68 -5.26
N ASP A 277 -19.57 6.32 -6.52
CA ASP A 277 -18.90 5.20 -7.20
C ASP A 277 -17.37 5.39 -7.26
N PHE A 278 -16.89 6.55 -7.72
CA PHE A 278 -15.44 6.75 -7.78
C PHE A 278 -14.79 6.89 -6.40
N MET A 279 -15.48 7.47 -5.41
CA MET A 279 -14.96 7.54 -4.03
C MET A 279 -14.86 6.15 -3.39
N ASP A 280 -15.85 5.29 -3.60
CA ASP A 280 -15.79 3.90 -3.17
C ASP A 280 -14.58 3.19 -3.78
N LYS A 281 -14.42 3.26 -5.09
CA LYS A 281 -13.27 2.68 -5.79
C LYS A 281 -11.94 3.18 -5.27
N ILE A 282 -11.81 4.48 -5.03
CA ILE A 282 -10.58 5.10 -4.48
C ILE A 282 -10.24 4.52 -3.11
N TYR A 283 -11.20 4.48 -2.21
CA TYR A 283 -10.93 4.06 -0.83
C TYR A 283 -10.86 2.54 -0.64
N GLU A 284 -11.60 1.76 -1.42
CA GLU A 284 -11.52 0.30 -1.40
C GLU A 284 -10.22 -0.24 -2.00
N SER A 285 -9.55 0.54 -2.86
CA SER A 285 -8.28 0.17 -3.49
C SER A 285 -7.03 0.57 -2.68
N LEU A 286 -7.18 0.81 -1.39
CA LEU A 286 -6.09 1.10 -0.46
C LEU A 286 -4.98 0.04 -0.56
N THR A 287 -3.74 0.46 -0.74
CA THR A 287 -2.58 -0.44 -0.61
C THR A 287 -2.27 -0.65 0.86
N ILE A 288 -2.52 -1.85 1.35
CA ILE A 288 -2.36 -2.21 2.75
C ILE A 288 -0.86 -2.32 3.06
N ASN A 289 -0.40 -1.66 4.12
CA ASN A 289 0.97 -1.73 4.61
C ASN A 289 1.04 -2.42 5.98
N PHE A 290 2.25 -2.64 6.49
CA PHE A 290 2.49 -3.29 7.77
C PHE A 290 1.84 -2.55 8.95
N ASP A 291 1.96 -1.22 8.97
CA ASP A 291 1.44 -0.37 10.04
C ASP A 291 -0.10 -0.46 10.14
N HIS A 292 -0.78 -0.64 9.01
CA HIS A 292 -2.23 -0.86 8.96
C HIS A 292 -2.65 -2.10 9.75
N ILE A 293 -1.98 -3.22 9.53
CA ILE A 293 -2.32 -4.49 10.21
C ILE A 293 -1.95 -4.43 11.68
N PHE A 294 -0.76 -3.87 11.98
CA PHE A 294 -0.29 -3.67 13.34
C PHE A 294 -1.31 -2.91 14.19
N ILE A 295 -1.76 -1.75 13.71
CA ILE A 295 -2.68 -0.90 14.48
C ILE A 295 -4.10 -1.43 14.50
N LEU A 296 -4.55 -2.08 13.42
CA LEU A 296 -5.88 -2.67 13.33
C LEU A 296 -6.07 -3.79 14.36
N ILE A 297 -5.05 -4.63 14.56
CA ILE A 297 -5.10 -5.69 15.60
C ILE A 297 -5.16 -5.05 16.98
N LEU A 298 -4.32 -4.06 17.30
CA LEU A 298 -4.36 -3.37 18.59
C LEU A 298 -5.73 -2.75 18.88
N PHE A 299 -6.34 -2.15 17.88
CA PHE A 299 -7.67 -1.55 18.01
C PHE A 299 -8.77 -2.60 18.24
N LEU A 300 -8.77 -3.68 17.45
CA LEU A 300 -9.83 -4.70 17.48
C LEU A 300 -9.66 -5.71 18.63
N TYR A 301 -8.45 -5.90 19.15
CA TYR A 301 -8.19 -6.87 20.19
C TYR A 301 -9.02 -6.57 21.45
N PRO A 302 -9.81 -7.53 22.01
CA PRO A 302 -10.82 -7.22 23.02
C PRO A 302 -10.23 -6.95 24.41
N LYS A 303 -9.05 -7.51 24.72
CA LYS A 303 -8.40 -7.37 26.02
C LYS A 303 -7.50 -6.12 26.08
N LYS A 304 -7.15 -5.69 27.29
CA LYS A 304 -6.20 -4.59 27.54
C LYS A 304 -4.74 -5.00 27.40
N SER A 305 -4.44 -6.30 27.37
CA SER A 305 -3.09 -6.82 27.18
C SER A 305 -3.09 -7.94 26.15
N ILE A 306 -1.99 -8.06 25.42
CA ILE A 306 -1.75 -9.11 24.43
C ILE A 306 -0.34 -9.67 24.60
N GLU A 307 -0.20 -11.00 24.57
CA GLU A 307 1.11 -11.65 24.58
C GLU A 307 1.89 -11.30 23.30
N ILE A 308 3.19 -11.00 23.47
CA ILE A 308 4.04 -10.44 22.40
C ILE A 308 4.08 -11.36 21.18
N ASN A 309 4.32 -12.67 21.39
CA ASN A 309 4.46 -13.60 20.27
C ASN A 309 3.11 -13.89 19.62
N TYR A 310 2.03 -13.94 20.41
CA TYR A 310 0.69 -14.09 19.86
C TYR A 310 0.30 -12.88 18.99
N PHE A 311 0.64 -11.66 19.41
CA PHE A 311 0.43 -10.46 18.60
C PHE A 311 1.16 -10.56 17.27
N LYS A 312 2.43 -10.99 17.27
CA LYS A 312 3.22 -11.20 16.05
C LYS A 312 2.61 -12.27 15.13
N ARG A 313 2.12 -13.38 15.70
CA ARG A 313 1.42 -14.45 14.95
C ARG A 313 0.12 -13.95 14.32
N LEU A 314 -0.67 -13.14 15.04
CA LEU A 314 -1.88 -12.51 14.47
C LEU A 314 -1.56 -11.59 13.31
N ILE A 315 -0.48 -10.79 13.38
CA ILE A 315 -0.02 -9.96 12.27
C ILE A 315 0.34 -10.84 11.06
N TYR A 316 1.14 -11.88 11.28
CA TYR A 316 1.57 -12.80 10.23
C TYR A 316 0.37 -13.45 9.52
N LEU A 317 -0.55 -14.04 10.28
CA LEU A 317 -1.76 -14.68 9.77
C LEU A 317 -2.65 -13.67 9.01
N SER A 318 -2.81 -12.45 9.53
CA SER A 318 -3.58 -11.40 8.86
C SER A 318 -2.98 -11.04 7.50
N ILE A 319 -1.66 -10.92 7.41
CA ILE A 319 -0.95 -10.62 6.15
C ILE A 319 -1.17 -11.78 5.15
N GLN A 320 -1.07 -13.03 5.58
CA GLN A 320 -1.27 -14.19 4.70
C GLN A 320 -2.72 -14.27 4.18
N GLU A 321 -3.72 -14.03 5.04
CA GLU A 321 -5.13 -14.00 4.64
C GLU A 321 -5.42 -12.85 3.65
N ILE A 322 -4.83 -11.66 3.85
CA ILE A 322 -4.93 -10.52 2.93
C ILE A 322 -4.38 -10.88 1.54
N LYS A 323 -3.22 -11.57 1.50
CA LYS A 323 -2.64 -12.08 0.24
C LYS A 323 -3.55 -13.07 -0.45
N ASN A 324 -4.10 -14.03 0.30
CA ASN A 324 -5.00 -15.06 -0.24
C ASN A 324 -6.28 -14.44 -0.85
N LYS A 325 -6.70 -13.27 -0.35
CA LYS A 325 -7.83 -12.51 -0.87
C LYS A 325 -7.49 -11.58 -2.04
N ASN A 326 -6.22 -11.55 -2.48
CA ASN A 326 -5.73 -10.68 -3.55
C ASN A 326 -6.02 -9.18 -3.31
N LEU A 327 -6.06 -8.75 -2.05
CA LEU A 327 -6.17 -7.33 -1.72
C LEU A 327 -4.85 -6.63 -2.08
N SER A 328 -4.95 -5.35 -2.48
CA SER A 328 -3.74 -4.56 -2.77
C SER A 328 -2.91 -4.38 -1.50
N PHE A 329 -1.66 -4.80 -1.51
CA PHE A 329 -0.76 -4.63 -0.39
C PHE A 329 0.67 -4.27 -0.82
N ASP A 330 1.45 -3.74 0.11
CA ASP A 330 2.86 -3.40 -0.11
C ASP A 330 3.70 -4.68 -0.12
N GLU A 331 4.22 -5.06 -1.29
CA GLU A 331 5.03 -6.27 -1.49
C GLU A 331 6.27 -6.34 -0.61
N ASP A 332 6.81 -5.19 -0.18
CA ASP A 332 7.96 -5.15 0.73
C ASP A 332 7.67 -5.75 2.11
N ILE A 333 6.39 -5.95 2.47
CA ILE A 333 6.01 -6.66 3.70
C ILE A 333 6.51 -8.10 3.67
N ASN A 334 6.55 -8.73 2.50
CA ASN A 334 6.93 -10.14 2.35
C ASN A 334 8.41 -10.40 2.59
N LYS A 335 9.27 -9.39 2.45
CA LYS A 335 10.70 -9.56 2.64
C LYS A 335 10.98 -9.99 4.08
N ASN A 336 11.48 -11.22 4.23
CA ASN A 336 11.83 -11.83 5.52
C ASN A 336 10.68 -11.86 6.53
N LEU A 337 9.41 -11.93 6.08
CA LEU A 337 8.26 -11.89 6.97
C LEU A 337 8.26 -13.00 8.04
N ILE A 338 8.88 -14.15 7.75
CA ILE A 338 9.05 -15.24 8.71
C ILE A 338 9.79 -14.79 9.98
N GLN A 339 10.70 -13.81 9.88
CA GLN A 339 11.43 -13.27 11.02
C GLN A 339 10.51 -12.64 12.08
N LEU A 340 9.31 -12.18 11.69
CA LEU A 340 8.33 -11.66 12.63
C LEU A 340 7.91 -12.69 13.68
N ILE A 341 7.80 -13.97 13.29
CA ILE A 341 7.29 -15.04 14.15
C ILE A 341 8.36 -16.04 14.57
N SER A 342 9.58 -15.89 14.09
CA SER A 342 10.72 -16.74 14.43
C SER A 342 11.62 -16.13 15.52
N TYR A 343 11.07 -15.25 16.34
CA TYR A 343 11.77 -14.56 17.46
C TYR A 343 12.94 -13.67 17.02
N GLU A 344 13.01 -13.34 15.76
CA GLU A 344 14.07 -12.50 15.22
C GLU A 344 13.69 -11.03 15.22
N LYS A 345 14.71 -10.18 14.98
CA LYS A 345 14.48 -8.76 14.74
C LYS A 345 13.82 -8.57 13.40
N PHE A 346 12.62 -8.03 13.40
CA PHE A 346 11.90 -7.64 12.18
C PHE A 346 11.68 -6.13 12.17
N GLU A 347 12.45 -5.44 11.36
CA GLU A 347 12.56 -3.98 11.38
C GLU A 347 11.20 -3.25 11.29
N LYS A 348 10.28 -3.73 10.44
CA LYS A 348 8.95 -3.10 10.30
C LYS A 348 8.16 -3.16 11.60
N PHE A 349 8.22 -4.29 12.31
CA PHE A 349 7.58 -4.44 13.62
C PHE A 349 8.22 -3.53 14.66
N ASP A 350 9.54 -3.53 14.77
CA ASP A 350 10.27 -2.74 15.75
C ASP A 350 10.01 -1.24 15.56
N ASN A 351 9.95 -0.80 14.29
CA ASN A 351 9.62 0.58 13.95
C ASN A 351 8.18 0.95 14.32
N ALA A 352 7.18 0.10 14.02
CA ALA A 352 5.79 0.34 14.39
C ALA A 352 5.61 0.33 15.91
N LEU A 353 6.27 -0.62 16.60
CA LEU A 353 6.27 -0.72 18.05
C LEU A 353 6.89 0.52 18.71
N SER A 354 8.03 0.99 18.21
CA SER A 354 8.68 2.21 18.72
C SER A 354 7.74 3.41 18.65
N VAL A 355 7.03 3.59 17.53
CA VAL A 355 6.04 4.66 17.40
C VAL A 355 4.89 4.50 18.39
N ALA A 356 4.40 3.27 18.58
CA ALA A 356 3.30 3.00 19.52
C ALA A 356 3.70 3.25 20.98
N ILE A 357 4.94 2.90 21.36
CA ILE A 357 5.49 3.16 22.70
C ILE A 357 5.70 4.68 22.90
N ASN A 358 6.33 5.37 21.95
CA ASN A 358 6.59 6.80 22.06
C ASN A 358 5.30 7.64 22.14
N ASN A 359 4.21 7.14 21.56
CA ASN A 359 2.88 7.74 21.66
C ASN A 359 2.06 7.21 22.85
N HIS A 360 2.64 6.44 23.76
CA HIS A 360 1.99 5.86 24.93
C HIS A 360 0.76 5.00 24.63
N ILE A 361 0.65 4.48 23.42
CA ILE A 361 -0.43 3.56 23.00
C ILE A 361 -0.13 2.14 23.50
N ILE A 362 1.14 1.79 23.57
CA ILE A 362 1.62 0.52 24.11
C ILE A 362 2.62 0.80 25.24
N SER A 363 2.54 0.00 26.31
CA SER A 363 3.61 -0.17 27.29
C SER A 363 3.95 -1.65 27.44
N LEU A 364 5.20 -1.93 27.81
CA LEU A 364 5.69 -3.29 28.02
C LEU A 364 5.39 -3.72 29.47
N ASP A 365 4.88 -4.95 29.65
CA ASP A 365 4.62 -5.58 30.94
C ASP A 365 5.01 -7.06 30.84
N GLU A 366 6.23 -7.40 31.27
CA GLU A 366 6.85 -8.72 31.10
C GLU A 366 6.80 -9.18 29.62
N ASP A 367 6.11 -10.27 29.32
CA ASP A 367 5.93 -10.83 27.98
C ASP A 367 4.66 -10.33 27.29
N ASN A 368 4.03 -9.24 27.78
CA ASN A 368 2.81 -8.69 27.24
C ASN A 368 2.97 -7.23 26.82
N TYR A 369 2.18 -6.82 25.85
CA TYR A 369 1.92 -5.42 25.54
C TYR A 369 0.60 -5.00 26.20
N LEU A 370 0.65 -3.95 27.05
CA LEU A 370 -0.54 -3.26 27.53
C LEU A 370 -0.99 -2.24 26.51
N ILE A 371 -2.27 -2.29 26.15
CA ILE A 371 -2.86 -1.47 25.08
C ILE A 371 -3.69 -0.34 25.70
N ASN A 372 -3.31 0.89 25.42
CA ASN A 372 -4.08 2.07 25.81
C ASN A 372 -4.96 2.55 24.65
N LYS A 373 -6.19 2.03 24.58
CA LYS A 373 -7.15 2.40 23.53
C LYS A 373 -7.66 3.83 23.66
N GLU A 374 -7.67 4.42 24.84
CA GLU A 374 -8.12 5.80 25.06
C GLU A 374 -7.17 6.77 24.35
N ILE A 375 -5.85 6.55 24.51
CA ILE A 375 -4.83 7.35 23.79
C ILE A 375 -4.91 7.09 22.29
N LEU A 376 -5.02 5.83 21.86
CA LEU A 376 -5.14 5.49 20.43
C LEU A 376 -6.32 6.21 19.78
N LEU A 377 -7.47 6.25 20.45
CA LEU A 377 -8.71 6.83 19.93
C LEU A 377 -8.84 8.34 20.18
N TYR A 378 -7.92 8.93 20.94
CA TYR A 378 -7.97 10.36 21.24
C TYR A 378 -7.86 11.19 19.95
N THR A 379 -8.80 12.13 19.80
CA THR A 379 -8.90 12.98 18.61
C THR A 379 -8.23 14.31 18.86
N TYR A 380 -7.19 14.60 18.09
CA TYR A 380 -6.54 15.91 18.05
C TYR A 380 -7.15 16.76 16.94
N SER A 381 -6.92 18.09 16.99
CA SER A 381 -7.37 18.98 15.92
C SER A 381 -6.81 18.57 14.56
N HIS A 382 -7.53 18.89 13.50
CA HIS A 382 -7.14 18.60 12.10
C HIS A 382 -5.70 19.03 11.76
N HIS A 383 -5.22 20.13 12.34
CA HIS A 383 -3.87 20.65 12.09
C HIS A 383 -2.75 19.96 12.89
N THR A 384 -3.07 19.18 13.91
CA THR A 384 -2.05 18.60 14.81
C THR A 384 -2.08 17.07 14.87
N ILE A 385 -3.13 16.44 14.37
CA ILE A 385 -3.33 14.99 14.50
C ILE A 385 -2.18 14.17 13.91
N ARG A 386 -1.64 14.56 12.74
CA ARG A 386 -0.52 13.86 12.10
C ARG A 386 0.77 13.89 12.92
N LEU A 387 0.97 14.96 13.72
CA LEU A 387 2.13 15.07 14.61
C LEU A 387 1.93 14.37 15.95
N LYS A 388 0.70 14.42 16.49
CA LYS A 388 0.40 13.98 17.85
C LYS A 388 -0.10 12.54 17.93
N ASN A 389 -0.76 12.02 16.90
CA ASN A 389 -1.28 10.66 16.89
C ASN A 389 -1.35 10.09 15.46
N ILE A 390 -0.18 9.86 14.87
CA ILE A 390 -0.09 9.31 13.50
C ILE A 390 -0.70 7.91 13.40
N LEU A 391 -0.69 7.11 14.48
CA LEU A 391 -1.29 5.78 14.49
C LEU A 391 -2.82 5.84 14.41
N ARG A 392 -3.45 6.91 14.94
CA ARG A 392 -4.88 7.14 14.74
C ARG A 392 -5.19 7.43 13.26
N VAL A 393 -4.33 8.18 12.58
CA VAL A 393 -4.49 8.46 11.14
C VAL A 393 -4.41 7.17 10.32
N ILE A 394 -3.42 6.31 10.63
CA ILE A 394 -3.25 5.00 9.97
C ILE A 394 -4.45 4.10 10.26
N LEU A 395 -4.95 4.09 11.50
CA LEU A 395 -6.14 3.33 11.86
C LEU A 395 -7.37 3.80 11.08
N ASN A 396 -7.60 5.11 10.98
CA ASN A 396 -8.74 5.64 10.22
C ASN A 396 -8.68 5.20 8.75
N GLU A 397 -7.49 5.18 8.15
CA GLU A 397 -7.29 4.74 6.77
C GLU A 397 -7.70 3.28 6.57
N ILE A 398 -7.21 2.36 7.42
CA ILE A 398 -7.51 0.93 7.24
C ILE A 398 -8.96 0.56 7.60
N LEU A 399 -9.60 1.30 8.49
CA LEU A 399 -11.01 1.04 8.87
C LEU A 399 -12.00 1.14 7.71
N ILE A 400 -11.63 1.81 6.62
CA ILE A 400 -12.45 1.88 5.40
C ILE A 400 -12.46 0.53 4.68
N SER A 401 -11.37 -0.23 4.73
CA SER A 401 -11.27 -1.58 4.13
C SER A 401 -12.06 -2.60 4.96
N GLN A 402 -13.34 -2.76 4.64
CA GLN A 402 -14.23 -3.69 5.36
C GLN A 402 -13.71 -5.13 5.32
N GLU A 403 -13.08 -5.53 4.22
CA GLU A 403 -12.55 -6.89 4.08
C GLU A 403 -11.34 -7.10 5.01
N SER A 404 -10.41 -6.16 5.10
CA SER A 404 -9.29 -6.22 6.05
C SER A 404 -9.78 -6.27 7.50
N VAL A 405 -10.77 -5.44 7.84
CA VAL A 405 -11.40 -5.45 9.17
C VAL A 405 -12.04 -6.80 9.48
N SER A 406 -12.73 -7.41 8.51
CA SER A 406 -13.37 -8.71 8.65
C SER A 406 -12.34 -9.83 8.87
N ILE A 407 -11.25 -9.83 8.11
CA ILE A 407 -10.14 -10.80 8.25
C ILE A 407 -9.59 -10.76 9.69
N VAL A 408 -9.20 -9.57 10.15
CA VAL A 408 -8.60 -9.42 11.49
C VAL A 408 -9.60 -9.79 12.59
N LYS A 409 -10.87 -9.37 12.49
CA LYS A 409 -11.92 -9.77 13.44
C LYS A 409 -12.09 -11.27 13.52
N LYS A 410 -12.11 -11.97 12.38
CA LYS A 410 -12.22 -13.42 12.30
C LYS A 410 -11.06 -14.11 13.05
N LEU A 411 -9.82 -13.65 12.84
CA LEU A 411 -8.65 -14.23 13.53
C LEU A 411 -8.69 -13.97 15.03
N ILE A 412 -9.00 -12.75 15.47
CA ILE A 412 -9.08 -12.38 16.88
C ILE A 412 -10.21 -13.13 17.62
N SER A 413 -11.29 -13.47 16.93
CA SER A 413 -12.43 -14.21 17.52
C SER A 413 -12.12 -15.69 17.80
N LYS A 414 -11.05 -16.24 17.23
CA LYS A 414 -10.61 -17.62 17.44
C LYS A 414 -9.81 -17.71 18.75
N LYS A 415 -9.78 -18.90 19.34
CA LYS A 415 -8.85 -19.22 20.42
C LYS A 415 -7.42 -19.23 19.89
N GLU A 416 -6.46 -18.90 20.74
CA GLU A 416 -5.04 -18.86 20.38
C GLU A 416 -4.53 -20.21 19.86
N GLU A 417 -4.92 -21.31 20.51
CA GLU A 417 -4.55 -22.67 20.11
C GLU A 417 -4.95 -22.95 18.66
N LYS A 418 -6.16 -22.50 18.27
CA LYS A 418 -6.65 -22.70 16.90
C LYS A 418 -5.89 -21.85 15.87
N ASN A 419 -5.51 -20.63 16.23
CA ASN A 419 -4.65 -19.80 15.38
C ASN A 419 -3.25 -20.41 15.25
N ASN A 420 -2.71 -21.02 16.30
CA ASN A 420 -1.42 -21.71 16.26
C ASN A 420 -1.48 -22.97 15.38
N GLU A 421 -2.57 -23.75 15.42
CA GLU A 421 -2.80 -24.90 14.53
C GLU A 421 -2.87 -24.43 13.07
N GLU A 422 -3.62 -23.36 12.77
CA GLU A 422 -3.72 -22.80 11.42
C GLU A 422 -2.35 -22.28 10.93
N LEU A 423 -1.58 -21.64 11.81
CA LEU A 423 -0.24 -21.17 11.49
C LEU A 423 0.70 -22.32 11.16
N LEU A 424 0.67 -23.39 11.99
CA LEU A 424 1.48 -24.58 11.76
C LEU A 424 1.20 -25.20 10.39
N LEU A 425 -0.09 -25.43 10.09
CA LEU A 425 -0.51 -25.98 8.80
C LEU A 425 -0.11 -25.08 7.64
N LEU A 426 -0.28 -23.77 7.79
CA LEU A 426 0.12 -22.78 6.78
C LEU A 426 1.62 -22.87 6.47
N LEU A 427 2.47 -22.89 7.49
CA LEU A 427 3.92 -22.93 7.32
C LEU A 427 4.39 -24.25 6.66
N GLN A 428 3.79 -25.38 7.04
CA GLN A 428 4.07 -26.68 6.42
C GLN A 428 3.63 -26.70 4.94
N ASN A 429 2.46 -26.14 4.62
CA ASN A 429 1.99 -26.04 3.25
C ASN A 429 2.89 -25.12 2.42
N GLN A 430 3.30 -23.96 2.95
CA GLN A 430 4.22 -23.05 2.25
C GLN A 430 5.53 -23.73 1.88
N GLU A 431 6.11 -24.53 2.77
CA GLU A 431 7.34 -25.24 2.50
C GLU A 431 7.20 -26.26 1.36
N ASN A 432 6.10 -27.02 1.37
CA ASN A 432 5.80 -27.97 0.31
C ASN A 432 5.49 -27.27 -1.04
N GLU A 433 4.67 -26.21 -1.01
CA GLU A 433 4.31 -25.44 -2.21
C GLU A 433 5.52 -24.74 -2.86
N GLU A 434 6.44 -24.20 -2.05
CA GLU A 434 7.67 -23.61 -2.55
C GLU A 434 8.52 -24.64 -3.29
N PHE A 435 8.66 -25.84 -2.73
CA PHE A 435 9.36 -26.92 -3.40
C PHE A 435 8.66 -27.35 -4.70
N GLU A 436 7.33 -27.54 -4.68
CA GLU A 436 6.58 -27.94 -5.86
C GLU A 436 6.73 -26.91 -7.00
N LYS A 437 6.58 -25.61 -6.70
CA LYS A 437 6.77 -24.54 -7.68
C LYS A 437 8.17 -24.50 -8.29
N ASP A 438 9.21 -24.70 -7.45
CA ASP A 438 10.59 -24.76 -7.93
C ASP A 438 10.80 -26.00 -8.79
N TYR A 439 10.22 -27.14 -8.38
CA TYR A 439 10.34 -28.39 -9.12
C TYR A 439 9.65 -28.32 -10.49
N GLU A 440 8.41 -27.83 -10.55
CA GLU A 440 7.64 -27.65 -11.78
C GLU A 440 8.34 -26.70 -12.78
N ARG A 441 9.02 -25.67 -12.29
CA ARG A 441 9.78 -24.74 -13.14
C ARG A 441 10.85 -25.43 -13.97
N TYR A 442 11.40 -26.50 -13.45
CA TYR A 442 12.52 -27.22 -14.05
C TYR A 442 12.22 -28.68 -14.43
N GLU A 443 10.97 -29.14 -14.33
CA GLU A 443 10.59 -30.56 -14.53
C GLU A 443 11.02 -31.15 -15.88
N ASN A 444 11.08 -30.31 -16.92
CA ASN A 444 11.51 -30.71 -18.26
C ASN A 444 13.04 -30.64 -18.47
N ASN A 445 13.82 -30.27 -17.45
CA ASN A 445 15.26 -30.21 -17.54
C ASN A 445 15.85 -31.61 -17.33
N PRO A 446 16.68 -32.15 -18.28
CA PRO A 446 17.22 -33.50 -18.15
C PRO A 446 18.15 -33.70 -16.95
N ASN A 447 18.65 -32.64 -16.34
CA ASN A 447 19.53 -32.67 -15.18
C ASN A 447 18.78 -32.49 -13.85
N ILE A 448 17.43 -32.43 -13.84
CA ILE A 448 16.66 -32.29 -12.60
C ILE A 448 16.85 -33.54 -11.72
N LYS A 449 17.08 -33.31 -10.43
CA LYS A 449 17.13 -34.40 -9.47
C LYS A 449 15.76 -35.07 -9.31
N PRO A 450 15.69 -36.37 -8.99
CA PRO A 450 14.42 -37.01 -8.67
C PRO A 450 13.67 -36.25 -7.54
N LYS A 451 12.37 -36.09 -7.67
CA LYS A 451 11.55 -35.27 -6.77
C LYS A 451 11.72 -35.63 -5.27
N ASN A 452 11.87 -36.93 -4.97
CA ASN A 452 12.09 -37.43 -3.61
C ASN A 452 13.42 -37.00 -2.95
N VAL A 453 14.31 -36.34 -3.70
CA VAL A 453 15.60 -35.84 -3.19
C VAL A 453 15.39 -34.52 -2.46
N GLY A 454 14.56 -33.62 -3.01
CA GLY A 454 14.36 -32.26 -2.53
C GLY A 454 13.18 -32.07 -1.57
N VAL A 455 12.26 -33.02 -1.49
CA VAL A 455 11.06 -32.92 -0.63
C VAL A 455 11.46 -32.85 0.83
N PRO A 456 10.97 -31.83 1.59
CA PRO A 456 11.12 -31.80 3.05
C PRO A 456 10.36 -32.97 3.68
N LYS A 457 10.87 -33.55 4.78
CA LYS A 457 10.29 -34.74 5.40
C LYS A 457 10.13 -34.59 6.89
N TYR A 458 9.02 -35.13 7.40
CA TYR A 458 8.71 -35.24 8.82
C TYR A 458 8.68 -36.72 9.20
N PHE A 459 9.43 -37.08 10.25
CA PHE A 459 9.48 -38.41 10.86
C PHE A 459 8.90 -38.27 12.26
N GLU A 460 7.66 -38.68 12.44
CA GLU A 460 6.96 -38.53 13.72
C GLU A 460 7.21 -39.74 14.60
N ALA A 461 7.42 -39.49 15.90
CA ALA A 461 7.50 -40.47 16.97
C ALA A 461 6.16 -40.55 17.71
N SER A 462 5.87 -41.69 18.37
CA SER A 462 4.56 -41.93 18.95
C SER A 462 4.27 -41.09 20.20
N ASP A 463 5.27 -40.88 21.09
CA ASP A 463 5.07 -40.25 22.40
C ASP A 463 6.14 -39.22 22.79
N SER A 464 6.81 -38.61 21.81
CA SER A 464 7.90 -37.69 22.11
C SER A 464 7.53 -36.22 21.90
N ASN A 465 7.78 -35.39 22.89
CA ASN A 465 7.69 -33.92 22.81
C ASN A 465 9.02 -33.28 22.36
N THR A 466 9.95 -34.08 21.82
CA THR A 466 11.25 -33.61 21.34
C THR A 466 11.30 -33.70 19.83
N CYS A 467 11.75 -32.62 19.19
CA CYS A 467 11.99 -32.56 17.74
C CYS A 467 13.43 -32.20 17.43
N ILE A 468 14.00 -32.87 16.43
CA ILE A 468 15.32 -32.58 15.89
C ILE A 468 15.15 -32.03 14.46
N ILE A 469 15.63 -30.82 14.22
CA ILE A 469 15.72 -30.24 12.89
C ILE A 469 17.07 -30.64 12.27
N ALA A 470 17.07 -31.49 11.25
CA ALA A 470 18.27 -32.00 10.62
C ALA A 470 18.51 -31.26 9.28
N ILE A 471 19.45 -30.30 9.29
CA ILE A 471 19.70 -29.37 8.20
C ILE A 471 20.85 -29.87 7.32
N HIS A 472 20.61 -30.04 6.00
CA HIS A 472 21.61 -30.48 5.03
C HIS A 472 22.63 -29.36 4.69
N GLY A 473 23.71 -29.76 4.01
CA GLY A 473 24.77 -28.84 3.58
C GLY A 473 24.53 -28.16 2.23
N PHE A 474 25.48 -27.32 1.80
CA PHE A 474 25.48 -26.69 0.49
C PHE A 474 25.49 -27.74 -0.63
N SER A 475 24.75 -27.51 -1.70
CA SER A 475 24.53 -28.44 -2.83
C SER A 475 23.95 -29.81 -2.46
N ALA A 476 23.65 -30.06 -1.19
CA ALA A 476 22.97 -31.24 -0.68
C ALA A 476 21.42 -31.07 -0.75
N ALA A 477 20.67 -31.95 -0.11
CA ALA A 477 19.21 -31.90 -0.08
C ALA A 477 18.67 -32.68 1.14
N PRO A 478 17.39 -32.55 1.51
CA PRO A 478 16.77 -33.26 2.64
C PRO A 478 17.02 -34.78 2.62
N LYS A 479 17.07 -35.40 1.46
CA LYS A 479 17.35 -36.83 1.28
C LYS A 479 18.66 -37.28 1.91
N GLU A 480 19.69 -36.43 1.97
CA GLU A 480 20.98 -36.79 2.55
C GLU A 480 20.93 -36.94 4.07
N MET A 481 19.98 -36.25 4.72
CA MET A 481 19.75 -36.37 6.15
C MET A 481 18.84 -37.56 6.52
N GLU A 482 18.22 -38.22 5.56
CA GLU A 482 17.21 -39.25 5.78
C GLU A 482 17.68 -40.43 6.62
N LYS A 483 18.91 -40.92 6.39
CA LYS A 483 19.46 -42.05 7.16
C LYS A 483 19.63 -41.69 8.64
N LEU A 484 20.14 -40.49 8.90
CA LEU A 484 20.23 -39.95 10.27
C LEU A 484 18.86 -39.77 10.88
N ALA A 485 17.92 -39.21 10.12
CA ALA A 485 16.55 -38.98 10.57
C ALA A 485 15.84 -40.29 10.96
N LEU A 486 15.95 -41.33 10.15
CA LEU A 486 15.39 -42.65 10.45
C LEU A 486 16.03 -43.29 11.68
N PHE A 487 17.37 -43.15 11.84
CA PHE A 487 18.04 -43.62 13.05
C PHE A 487 17.53 -42.92 14.31
N LEU A 488 17.44 -41.59 14.29
CA LEU A 488 16.95 -40.81 15.42
C LEU A 488 15.47 -41.09 15.71
N ASN A 489 14.66 -41.23 14.69
CA ASN A 489 13.25 -41.58 14.83
C ASN A 489 13.07 -42.99 15.43
N SER A 490 13.95 -43.95 15.13
CA SER A 490 13.96 -45.28 15.78
C SER A 490 14.30 -45.21 17.26
N LYS A 491 14.76 -44.05 17.77
CA LYS A 491 14.98 -43.73 19.18
C LYS A 491 13.88 -42.91 19.83
N ASP A 492 12.71 -42.95 19.23
CA ASP A 492 11.52 -42.21 19.65
C ASP A 492 11.70 -40.69 19.69
N LEU A 493 12.38 -40.15 18.67
CA LEU A 493 12.56 -38.70 18.45
C LEU A 493 11.85 -38.27 17.18
N ASN A 494 11.12 -37.16 17.25
CA ASN A 494 10.59 -36.53 16.07
C ASN A 494 11.74 -35.89 15.28
N VAL A 495 11.77 -36.06 13.97
CA VAL A 495 12.80 -35.45 13.13
C VAL A 495 12.19 -34.74 11.94
N PHE A 496 12.63 -33.53 11.71
CA PHE A 496 12.27 -32.74 10.54
C PHE A 496 13.51 -32.47 9.69
N THR A 497 13.46 -32.83 8.42
CA THR A 497 14.52 -32.54 7.44
C THR A 497 14.03 -31.47 6.47
N PRO A 498 14.27 -30.18 6.75
CA PRO A 498 13.81 -29.10 5.91
C PRO A 498 14.59 -29.02 4.60
N ARG A 499 13.99 -28.40 3.60
CA ARG A 499 14.66 -27.98 2.36
C ARG A 499 15.20 -26.56 2.52
N LEU A 500 16.47 -26.35 2.32
CA LEU A 500 17.01 -25.01 2.09
C LEU A 500 16.60 -24.56 0.68
N ASP A 501 16.10 -23.34 0.58
CA ASP A 501 15.53 -22.80 -0.66
C ASP A 501 16.50 -22.95 -1.85
N GLY A 502 15.98 -23.32 -3.03
CA GLY A 502 16.77 -23.60 -4.24
C GLY A 502 17.53 -24.94 -4.25
N HIS A 503 17.53 -25.73 -3.16
CA HIS A 503 18.20 -27.04 -3.12
C HIS A 503 17.29 -28.18 -3.59
N GLY A 504 17.89 -29.27 -4.03
CA GLY A 504 17.17 -30.51 -4.37
C GLY A 504 16.51 -30.53 -5.76
N THR A 505 16.69 -29.51 -6.57
CA THR A 505 16.24 -29.38 -7.95
C THR A 505 17.41 -29.40 -8.93
N ILE A 506 17.87 -28.27 -9.42
CA ILE A 506 19.02 -28.09 -10.32
C ILE A 506 19.96 -27.00 -9.81
N PRO A 507 21.25 -26.95 -10.28
CA PRO A 507 22.18 -25.91 -9.84
C PRO A 507 21.74 -24.47 -10.16
N GLU A 508 20.99 -24.27 -11.26
CA GLU A 508 20.48 -22.96 -11.69
C GLU A 508 19.47 -22.38 -10.69
N ASP A 509 18.66 -23.22 -10.04
CA ASP A 509 17.75 -22.81 -9.00
C ASP A 509 18.51 -22.27 -7.78
N LEU A 510 19.52 -23.02 -7.34
CA LEU A 510 20.39 -22.64 -6.24
C LEU A 510 21.16 -21.34 -6.49
N LYS A 511 21.59 -21.10 -7.74
CA LYS A 511 22.35 -19.90 -8.14
C LYS A 511 21.60 -18.60 -7.88
N ASN A 512 20.28 -18.64 -7.92
CA ASN A 512 19.42 -17.47 -7.74
C ASN A 512 19.02 -17.21 -6.28
N LYS A 513 19.54 -18.02 -5.34
CA LYS A 513 19.22 -17.92 -3.92
C LYS A 513 20.41 -17.40 -3.12
N SER A 514 20.11 -16.65 -2.07
CA SER A 514 21.08 -16.11 -1.14
C SER A 514 21.11 -16.91 0.16
N TRP A 515 22.12 -16.68 1.00
CA TRP A 515 22.19 -17.28 2.32
C TRP A 515 21.00 -16.84 3.22
N GLN A 516 20.40 -15.65 2.96
CA GLN A 516 19.22 -15.16 3.66
C GLN A 516 18.00 -16.04 3.35
N ASP A 517 17.85 -16.50 2.10
CA ASP A 517 16.76 -17.39 1.71
C ASP A 517 16.88 -18.73 2.42
N TRP A 518 18.09 -19.28 2.48
CA TRP A 518 18.36 -20.51 3.24
C TRP A 518 18.10 -20.32 4.74
N TYR A 519 18.50 -19.17 5.28
CA TYR A 519 18.26 -18.86 6.67
C TYR A 519 16.77 -18.71 6.97
N ASN A 520 15.98 -18.11 6.09
CA ASN A 520 14.51 -18.05 6.21
C ASN A 520 13.87 -19.45 6.21
N SER A 521 14.42 -20.41 5.44
CA SER A 521 13.99 -21.82 5.49
C SER A 521 14.24 -22.44 6.87
N VAL A 522 15.40 -22.18 7.48
CA VAL A 522 15.73 -22.62 8.85
C VAL A 522 14.82 -21.95 9.87
N SER A 523 14.60 -20.63 9.77
CA SER A 523 13.71 -19.89 10.67
C SER A 523 12.27 -20.41 10.63
N ARG A 524 11.77 -20.76 9.43
CA ARG A 524 10.47 -21.44 9.26
C ARG A 524 10.45 -22.79 9.98
N SER A 525 11.49 -23.58 9.81
CA SER A 525 11.60 -24.91 10.44
C SER A 525 11.61 -24.83 11.97
N ILE A 526 12.33 -23.84 12.54
CA ILE A 526 12.35 -23.59 13.97
C ILE A 526 10.94 -23.20 14.44
N THR A 527 10.25 -22.31 13.72
CA THR A 527 8.89 -21.89 14.06
C THR A 527 7.92 -23.08 14.04
N ILE A 528 7.98 -23.94 13.00
CA ILE A 528 7.17 -25.17 12.91
C ILE A 528 7.43 -26.08 14.12
N ALA A 529 8.70 -26.32 14.44
CA ALA A 529 9.07 -27.21 15.52
C ALA A 529 8.65 -26.66 16.90
N THR A 530 8.86 -25.35 17.16
CA THR A 530 8.52 -24.72 18.45
C THR A 530 7.01 -24.53 18.66
N LEU A 531 6.21 -24.49 17.59
CA LEU A 531 4.74 -24.52 17.69
C LEU A 531 4.18 -25.89 18.07
N LYS A 532 4.92 -26.97 17.79
CA LYS A 532 4.43 -28.33 17.96
C LYS A 532 5.10 -29.10 19.11
N TYR A 533 6.35 -28.78 19.46
CA TYR A 533 7.16 -29.55 20.39
C TYR A 533 7.77 -28.68 21.49
N GLU A 534 7.94 -29.25 22.69
CA GLU A 534 8.50 -28.53 23.84
C GLU A 534 10.02 -28.40 23.79
N LYS A 535 10.70 -29.41 23.23
CA LYS A 535 12.17 -29.46 23.11
C LYS A 535 12.58 -29.54 21.67
N VAL A 536 13.32 -28.55 21.22
CA VAL A 536 13.81 -28.48 19.83
C VAL A 536 15.33 -28.48 19.83
N PHE A 537 15.91 -29.39 19.03
CA PHE A 537 17.35 -29.46 18.76
C PHE A 537 17.63 -29.25 17.29
N ILE A 538 18.80 -28.75 16.98
CA ILE A 538 19.28 -28.61 15.59
C ILE A 538 20.51 -29.52 15.39
N ILE A 539 20.51 -30.26 14.29
CA ILE A 539 21.70 -30.95 13.76
C ILE A 539 21.94 -30.38 12.37
N GLY A 540 23.09 -29.76 12.17
CA GLY A 540 23.44 -29.15 10.88
C GLY A 540 24.71 -29.71 10.29
N PHE A 541 24.67 -30.10 9.02
CA PHE A 541 25.85 -30.57 8.28
C PHE A 541 26.43 -29.42 7.43
N SER A 542 27.73 -29.13 7.58
CA SER A 542 28.44 -28.11 6.79
C SER A 542 27.73 -26.75 6.85
N THR A 543 27.19 -26.22 5.74
CA THR A 543 26.41 -24.99 5.68
C THR A 543 25.19 -25.06 6.61
N GLY A 544 24.53 -26.21 6.73
CA GLY A 544 23.45 -26.41 7.70
C GLY A 544 23.90 -26.19 9.14
N GLY A 545 25.14 -26.59 9.48
CA GLY A 545 25.77 -26.31 10.77
C GLY A 545 26.01 -24.83 11.01
N LEU A 546 26.47 -24.08 9.99
CA LEU A 546 26.64 -22.61 10.06
C LEU A 546 25.29 -21.88 10.25
N LEU A 547 24.26 -22.32 9.53
CA LEU A 547 22.91 -21.75 9.68
C LEU A 547 22.33 -22.08 11.06
N GLY A 548 22.55 -23.29 11.56
CA GLY A 548 22.21 -23.68 12.92
C GLY A 548 22.92 -22.81 13.97
N LEU A 549 24.23 -22.57 13.79
CA LEU A 549 25.00 -21.70 14.68
C LEU A 549 24.50 -20.26 14.66
N LEU A 550 24.16 -19.74 13.48
CA LEU A 550 23.55 -18.41 13.35
C LEU A 550 22.20 -18.35 14.09
N SER A 551 21.41 -19.43 14.01
CA SER A 551 20.13 -19.54 14.73
C SER A 551 20.32 -19.54 16.24
N THR A 552 21.38 -20.17 16.79
CA THR A 552 21.62 -20.13 18.26
C THR A 552 21.83 -18.71 18.78
N LYS A 553 22.48 -17.84 18.01
CA LYS A 553 22.66 -16.44 18.38
C LYS A 553 21.35 -15.67 18.45
N LYS A 554 20.39 -16.01 17.60
CA LYS A 554 19.11 -15.28 17.45
C LYS A 554 17.98 -15.88 18.26
N HIS A 555 18.02 -17.19 18.52
CA HIS A 555 16.93 -18.01 19.10
C HIS A 555 17.39 -18.83 20.32
N TYR A 556 18.35 -18.34 21.11
CA TYR A 556 18.97 -19.12 22.17
C TYR A 556 18.00 -19.61 23.25
N LYS A 557 16.80 -19.05 23.34
CA LYS A 557 15.75 -19.45 24.31
C LYS A 557 14.82 -20.52 23.75
N GLU A 558 14.75 -20.70 22.44
CA GLU A 558 13.73 -21.51 21.77
C GLU A 558 14.18 -22.93 21.46
N PHE A 559 15.47 -23.24 21.60
CA PHE A 559 15.94 -24.62 21.40
C PHE A 559 16.95 -25.10 22.45
N SER A 560 16.93 -26.41 22.64
CA SER A 560 17.62 -27.08 23.74
C SER A 560 19.08 -27.43 23.42
N GLY A 561 19.48 -27.42 22.13
CA GLY A 561 20.86 -27.71 21.75
C GLY A 561 21.12 -27.72 20.26
N LEU A 562 22.41 -27.64 19.90
CA LEU A 562 22.92 -27.65 18.52
C LEU A 562 24.07 -28.65 18.38
N VAL A 563 24.06 -29.41 17.31
CA VAL A 563 25.17 -30.26 16.84
C VAL A 563 25.58 -29.78 15.44
N CYS A 564 26.85 -29.45 15.26
CA CYS A 564 27.43 -29.13 13.97
C CYS A 564 28.34 -30.28 13.51
N ILE A 565 28.15 -30.71 12.27
CA ILE A 565 28.91 -31.79 11.64
C ILE A 565 29.63 -31.26 10.40
#